data_78613ea49b2b7244983aa4cfeaa0daca
#
_entry.id   78613ea49b2b7244983aa4cfeaa0daca
#
_cell.length_a   1.000
_cell.length_b   1.000
_cell.length_c   1.000
_cell.angle_alpha   90.00
_cell.angle_beta   90.00
_cell.angle_gamma   90.00
#
_symmetry.space_group_name_H-M   'P 1'
#
loop_
_entity.id
_entity.type
_entity.pdbx_description
1 polymer ?
#
loop_
_entity_poly.entity_id
_entity_poly.type
_entity_poly.pdbx_seq_one_letter_code
_entity_poly.pdbx_strand_id
1 'polypeptide(L)'
;YRIACGPSSADYNWTEVMMKNLDSNNVDAIDLHYYTMPVWPEMESATDFDDELYYKTIAAANFSDELITRHSEIMNRYDPEKKIGLVIGEWGCWHKVEEGTNPGFLYQQNTMRDAIVAAIELNVFNRHSDRVVMANLAQAVNVLQSVILTEGGKMIKTPTYHVFDLFKTHQNNEAVYCYTQNENMSEGKNAPMISVSASVNEKSM
;
A
#
# COMPACT_ATOMS: atom_id res chain seq x y z
N TYR A 1 -16.35 14.76 1.28
CA TYR A 1 -15.99 13.43 1.72
C TYR A 1 -15.29 13.51 3.08
N ARG A 2 -15.79 12.81 4.08
CA ARG A 2 -15.34 12.89 5.47
C ARG A 2 -14.64 11.59 5.84
N ILE A 3 -13.34 11.66 6.12
CA ILE A 3 -12.51 10.53 6.50
C ILE A 3 -12.18 10.65 7.98
N ALA A 4 -12.55 9.66 8.77
CA ALA A 4 -12.20 9.60 10.18
C ALA A 4 -10.74 9.12 10.32
N CYS A 5 -10.04 9.64 11.33
CA CYS A 5 -8.71 9.16 11.68
C CYS A 5 -8.77 7.67 12.03
N GLY A 6 -7.92 6.90 11.43
CA GLY A 6 -7.88 5.44 11.58
C GLY A 6 -6.61 4.92 12.23
N PRO A 7 -6.42 3.60 12.22
CA PRO A 7 -5.30 2.93 12.84
C PRO A 7 -3.99 3.09 12.06
N SER A 8 -2.88 2.84 12.74
CA SER A 8 -1.61 2.53 12.12
C SER A 8 -1.40 1.02 12.14
N SER A 9 -1.13 0.42 10.97
CA SER A 9 -0.85 -1.01 10.83
C SER A 9 -1.91 -1.88 11.55
N ALA A 10 -1.49 -2.88 12.32
CA ALA A 10 -2.34 -3.89 12.95
C ALA A 10 -3.04 -3.43 14.25
N ASP A 11 -3.27 -2.13 14.45
CA ASP A 11 -4.09 -1.69 15.58
C ASP A 11 -5.58 -1.94 15.30
N TYR A 12 -5.96 -3.21 15.33
CA TYR A 12 -7.32 -3.68 15.11
C TYR A 12 -8.30 -3.16 16.18
N ASN A 13 -7.81 -2.90 17.40
CA ASN A 13 -8.63 -2.34 18.47
C ASN A 13 -9.07 -0.91 18.12
N TRP A 14 -8.22 -0.11 17.47
CA TRP A 14 -8.61 1.21 16.99
C TRP A 14 -9.81 1.13 16.04
N THR A 15 -9.73 0.27 15.04
CA THR A 15 -10.84 0.06 14.09
C THR A 15 -12.10 -0.41 14.78
N GLU A 16 -12.00 -1.36 15.71
CA GLU A 16 -13.16 -1.85 16.51
C GLU A 16 -13.83 -0.71 17.27
N VAL A 17 -13.06 0.09 17.99
CA VAL A 17 -13.59 1.21 18.79
C VAL A 17 -14.19 2.29 17.89
N MET A 18 -13.52 2.62 16.80
CA MET A 18 -14.04 3.61 15.84
C MET A 18 -15.36 3.15 15.25
N MET A 19 -15.41 1.95 14.66
CA MET A 19 -16.61 1.42 14.01
C MET A 19 -17.80 1.30 14.98
N LYS A 20 -17.52 0.96 16.22
CA LYS A 20 -18.57 0.89 17.27
C LYS A 20 -19.21 2.24 17.59
N ASN A 21 -18.48 3.34 17.44
CA ASN A 21 -18.90 4.67 17.86
C ASN A 21 -19.16 5.64 16.68
N LEU A 22 -18.82 5.28 15.46
CA LEU A 22 -19.07 6.11 14.29
C LEU A 22 -20.55 6.06 13.88
N ASP A 23 -21.08 7.21 13.49
CA ASP A 23 -22.34 7.31 12.77
C ASP A 23 -22.08 7.33 11.26
N SER A 24 -22.53 6.30 10.56
CA SER A 24 -22.36 6.15 9.10
C SER A 24 -23.01 7.28 8.29
N ASN A 25 -23.89 8.09 8.87
CA ASN A 25 -24.42 9.29 8.22
C ASN A 25 -23.44 10.47 8.26
N ASN A 26 -22.43 10.42 9.11
CA ASN A 26 -21.50 11.50 9.36
C ASN A 26 -20.07 11.22 8.89
N VAL A 27 -19.76 9.99 8.46
CA VAL A 27 -18.44 9.55 8.03
C VAL A 27 -18.57 8.73 6.76
N ASP A 28 -17.74 9.02 5.77
CA ASP A 28 -17.71 8.33 4.48
C ASP A 28 -16.63 7.25 4.43
N ALA A 29 -15.56 7.38 5.24
CA ALA A 29 -14.46 6.39 5.32
C ALA A 29 -13.69 6.48 6.63
N ILE A 30 -12.92 5.41 6.92
CA ILE A 30 -11.87 5.38 7.96
C ILE A 30 -10.51 5.31 7.25
N ASP A 31 -9.54 6.03 7.78
CA ASP A 31 -8.15 6.00 7.34
C ASP A 31 -7.40 4.78 7.89
N LEU A 32 -6.36 4.34 7.19
CA LEU A 32 -5.40 3.32 7.61
C LEU A 32 -4.03 3.67 7.04
N HIS A 33 -3.01 3.70 7.88
CA HIS A 33 -1.63 3.83 7.43
C HIS A 33 -0.89 2.50 7.55
N TYR A 34 -0.19 2.11 6.50
CA TYR A 34 0.71 0.97 6.51
C TYR A 34 1.96 1.25 5.69
N TYR A 35 3.12 1.20 6.36
CA TYR A 35 4.41 1.27 5.67
C TYR A 35 5.07 -0.10 5.61
N THR A 36 5.60 -0.45 4.44
CA THR A 36 6.43 -1.63 4.25
C THR A 36 7.81 -1.38 4.85
N MET A 37 7.99 -1.87 6.07
CA MET A 37 9.22 -1.79 6.86
C MET A 37 9.59 -3.21 7.31
N PRO A 38 10.46 -3.93 6.59
CA PRO A 38 10.79 -5.33 6.90
C PRO A 38 11.57 -5.48 8.20
N VAL A 39 12.22 -4.41 8.67
CA VAL A 39 12.97 -4.34 9.94
C VAL A 39 12.56 -3.07 10.68
N TRP A 40 12.24 -3.20 11.95
CA TRP A 40 11.87 -2.10 12.83
C TRP A 40 12.43 -2.34 14.24
N PRO A 41 12.96 -1.33 14.95
CA PRO A 41 13.08 0.10 14.58
C PRO A 41 14.34 0.44 13.78
N GLU A 42 15.23 -0.50 13.57
CA GLU A 42 16.49 -0.31 12.82
C GLU A 42 16.19 -0.43 11.32
N MET A 43 15.89 0.70 10.70
CA MET A 43 15.55 0.74 9.28
C MET A 43 16.76 0.39 8.41
N GLU A 44 16.53 -0.42 7.40
CA GLU A 44 17.55 -0.84 6.44
C GLU A 44 17.80 0.20 5.35
N SER A 45 18.95 0.06 4.66
CA SER A 45 19.29 0.90 3.51
C SER A 45 18.30 0.72 2.35
N ALA A 46 18.03 1.80 1.65
CA ALA A 46 17.25 1.77 0.43
C ALA A 46 17.98 1.07 -0.73
N THR A 47 19.31 1.08 -0.73
CA THR A 47 20.15 0.62 -1.85
C THR A 47 21.09 -0.52 -1.52
N ASP A 48 21.54 -0.62 -0.26
CA ASP A 48 22.46 -1.66 0.20
C ASP A 48 21.64 -2.75 0.94
N PHE A 49 21.22 -3.77 0.19
CA PHE A 49 20.45 -4.89 0.69
C PHE A 49 20.80 -6.19 -0.05
N ASP A 50 20.75 -7.29 0.68
CA ASP A 50 20.92 -8.65 0.13
C ASP A 50 19.59 -9.29 -0.28
N ASP A 51 19.65 -10.50 -0.82
CA ASP A 51 18.48 -11.27 -1.22
C ASP A 51 17.53 -11.54 -0.03
N GLU A 52 18.09 -11.77 1.16
CA GLU A 52 17.27 -12.04 2.34
C GLU A 52 16.41 -10.83 2.70
N LEU A 53 17.00 -9.65 2.72
CA LEU A 53 16.29 -8.40 3.01
C LEU A 53 15.30 -8.04 1.89
N TYR A 54 15.69 -8.30 0.61
CA TYR A 54 14.77 -8.15 -0.51
C TYR A 54 13.48 -8.98 -0.29
N TYR A 55 13.61 -10.28 -0.01
CA TYR A 55 12.44 -11.15 0.19
C TYR A 55 11.65 -10.81 1.45
N LYS A 56 12.30 -10.36 2.53
CA LYS A 56 11.60 -9.82 3.70
C LYS A 56 10.76 -8.59 3.36
N THR A 57 11.27 -7.70 2.51
CA THR A 57 10.52 -6.52 2.05
C THR A 57 9.29 -6.94 1.25
N ILE A 58 9.44 -7.90 0.32
CA ILE A 58 8.31 -8.43 -0.47
C ILE A 58 7.26 -9.11 0.41
N ALA A 59 7.69 -9.88 1.42
CA ALA A 59 6.77 -10.49 2.39
C ALA A 59 6.02 -9.44 3.21
N ALA A 60 6.71 -8.37 3.64
CA ALA A 60 6.09 -7.26 4.35
C ALA A 60 5.06 -6.53 3.47
N ALA A 61 5.33 -6.32 2.17
CA ALA A 61 4.35 -5.75 1.25
C ALA A 61 3.09 -6.65 1.13
N ASN A 62 3.26 -7.96 1.05
CA ASN A 62 2.12 -8.90 0.98
C ASN A 62 1.30 -8.96 2.27
N PHE A 63 1.86 -8.57 3.42
CA PHE A 63 1.11 -8.49 4.68
C PHE A 63 -0.04 -7.47 4.61
N SER A 64 0.01 -6.51 3.71
CA SER A 64 -1.09 -5.57 3.46
C SER A 64 -2.41 -6.27 3.13
N ASP A 65 -2.38 -7.45 2.49
CA ASP A 65 -3.57 -8.26 2.16
C ASP A 65 -4.26 -8.79 3.44
N GLU A 66 -3.49 -9.40 4.35
CA GLU A 66 -4.00 -9.85 5.66
C GLU A 66 -4.50 -8.65 6.49
N LEU A 67 -3.73 -7.56 6.50
CA LEU A 67 -4.04 -6.36 7.25
C LEU A 67 -5.40 -5.78 6.83
N ILE A 68 -5.61 -5.55 5.54
CA ILE A 68 -6.86 -5.03 5.00
C ILE A 68 -8.01 -6.01 5.24
N THR A 69 -7.80 -7.30 5.05
CA THR A 69 -8.79 -8.34 5.34
C THR A 69 -9.28 -8.23 6.78
N ARG A 70 -8.38 -8.18 7.76
CA ARG A 70 -8.74 -8.13 9.19
C ARG A 70 -9.47 -6.84 9.56
N HIS A 71 -9.01 -5.68 9.08
CA HIS A 71 -9.72 -4.42 9.29
C HIS A 71 -11.11 -4.46 8.64
N SER A 72 -11.23 -4.98 7.42
CA SER A 72 -12.51 -5.13 6.73
C SER A 72 -13.48 -6.07 7.44
N GLU A 73 -13.00 -7.17 8.02
CA GLU A 73 -13.81 -8.09 8.84
C GLU A 73 -14.37 -7.40 10.08
N ILE A 74 -13.59 -6.55 10.72
CA ILE A 74 -14.07 -5.72 11.84
C ILE A 74 -15.13 -4.73 11.34
N MET A 75 -14.84 -4.01 10.26
CA MET A 75 -15.78 -3.05 9.69
C MET A 75 -17.09 -3.72 9.28
N ASN A 76 -17.06 -4.93 8.70
CA ASN A 76 -18.25 -5.67 8.27
C ASN A 76 -19.20 -6.02 9.42
N ARG A 77 -18.71 -6.14 10.65
CA ARG A 77 -19.58 -6.38 11.84
C ARG A 77 -20.49 -5.21 12.17
N TYR A 78 -20.06 -3.99 11.86
CA TYR A 78 -20.78 -2.75 12.17
C TYR A 78 -21.41 -2.10 10.93
N ASP A 79 -20.85 -2.36 9.76
CA ASP A 79 -21.26 -1.82 8.47
C ASP A 79 -21.25 -2.92 7.39
N PRO A 80 -22.19 -3.88 7.47
CA PRO A 80 -22.26 -5.00 6.50
C PRO A 80 -22.61 -4.55 5.09
N GLU A 81 -23.22 -3.38 4.93
CA GLU A 81 -23.55 -2.79 3.61
C GLU A 81 -22.37 -2.04 2.99
N LYS A 82 -21.22 -2.00 3.66
CA LYS A 82 -19.98 -1.34 3.19
C LYS A 82 -20.17 0.13 2.80
N LYS A 83 -20.95 0.87 3.56
CA LYS A 83 -21.17 2.32 3.37
C LYS A 83 -19.95 3.15 3.75
N ILE A 84 -19.19 2.69 4.77
CA ILE A 84 -17.96 3.33 5.24
C ILE A 84 -16.79 2.69 4.50
N GLY A 85 -16.14 3.45 3.64
CA GLY A 85 -14.93 3.00 2.91
C GLY A 85 -13.71 2.86 3.82
N LEU A 86 -12.70 2.12 3.35
CA LEU A 86 -11.35 2.12 3.90
C LEU A 86 -10.45 2.94 2.98
N VAL A 87 -9.81 3.95 3.52
CA VAL A 87 -8.79 4.75 2.83
C VAL A 87 -7.43 4.30 3.32
N ILE A 88 -6.55 3.87 2.43
CA ILE A 88 -5.14 3.66 2.76
C ILE A 88 -4.46 5.02 2.60
N GLY A 89 -4.49 5.82 3.67
CA GLY A 89 -4.11 7.24 3.63
C GLY A 89 -2.63 7.48 3.46
N GLU A 90 -1.80 6.55 3.94
CA GLU A 90 -0.36 6.52 3.69
C GLU A 90 0.10 5.07 3.54
N TRP A 91 0.91 4.80 2.49
CA TRP A 91 1.52 3.50 2.25
C TRP A 91 2.81 3.63 1.45
N GLY A 92 3.59 2.56 1.39
CA GLY A 92 4.83 2.47 0.63
C GLY A 92 6.01 2.01 1.49
N CYS A 93 7.19 1.94 0.89
CA CYS A 93 8.43 1.62 1.59
C CYS A 93 8.91 2.79 2.43
N TRP A 94 9.36 2.49 3.64
CA TRP A 94 10.08 3.43 4.48
C TRP A 94 11.43 2.83 4.88
N HIS A 95 12.49 3.34 4.25
CA HIS A 95 13.86 2.94 4.48
C HIS A 95 14.64 4.00 5.27
N LYS A 96 15.86 3.66 5.67
CA LYS A 96 16.79 4.61 6.28
C LYS A 96 17.01 5.80 5.34
N VAL A 97 17.00 6.98 5.90
CA VAL A 97 17.31 8.22 5.17
C VAL A 97 18.72 8.16 4.59
N GLU A 98 18.90 8.62 3.36
CA GLU A 98 20.19 8.66 2.69
C GLU A 98 21.18 9.55 3.44
N GLU A 99 22.41 9.04 3.61
CA GLU A 99 23.48 9.75 4.29
C GLU A 99 23.81 11.06 3.57
N GLY A 100 24.13 12.11 4.35
CA GLY A 100 24.44 13.44 3.83
C GLY A 100 23.20 14.28 3.45
N THR A 101 22.00 13.75 3.59
CA THR A 101 20.76 14.51 3.42
C THR A 101 20.19 14.98 4.76
N ASN A 102 19.25 15.94 4.73
CA ASN A 102 18.56 16.35 5.95
C ASN A 102 17.59 15.23 6.39
N PRO A 103 17.79 14.61 7.57
CA PRO A 103 16.97 13.49 8.00
C PRO A 103 15.48 13.82 8.14
N GLY A 104 15.13 15.08 8.40
CA GLY A 104 13.73 15.52 8.48
C GLY A 104 13.00 15.55 7.13
N PHE A 105 13.71 15.43 6.01
CA PHE A 105 13.12 15.38 4.68
C PHE A 105 12.80 13.95 4.22
N LEU A 106 13.22 12.93 4.98
CA LEU A 106 12.93 11.53 4.72
C LEU A 106 13.27 11.10 3.27
N TYR A 107 14.38 11.61 2.73
CA TYR A 107 14.83 11.23 1.39
C TYR A 107 15.46 9.83 1.41
N GLN A 108 14.98 8.97 0.54
CA GLN A 108 15.53 7.63 0.26
C GLN A 108 15.62 7.40 -1.25
N GLN A 109 16.61 6.64 -1.67
CA GLN A 109 16.78 6.26 -3.08
C GLN A 109 15.71 5.24 -3.48
N ASN A 110 14.91 5.54 -4.51
CA ASN A 110 13.93 4.61 -5.07
C ASN A 110 14.61 3.58 -5.97
N THR A 111 14.29 2.29 -5.80
CA THR A 111 14.85 1.17 -6.54
C THR A 111 13.77 0.29 -7.18
N MET A 112 14.16 -0.76 -7.91
CA MET A 112 13.22 -1.75 -8.43
C MET A 112 12.51 -2.53 -7.32
N ARG A 113 13.11 -2.68 -6.13
CA ARG A 113 12.45 -3.26 -4.95
C ARG A 113 11.21 -2.45 -4.57
N ASP A 114 11.31 -1.13 -4.53
CA ASP A 114 10.19 -0.23 -4.25
C ASP A 114 9.09 -0.34 -5.32
N ALA A 115 9.47 -0.46 -6.59
CA ALA A 115 8.52 -0.67 -7.67
C ALA A 115 7.74 -1.98 -7.52
N ILE A 116 8.41 -3.08 -7.17
CA ILE A 116 7.74 -4.37 -6.92
C ILE A 116 6.80 -4.27 -5.72
N VAL A 117 7.23 -3.63 -4.62
CA VAL A 117 6.34 -3.36 -3.47
C VAL A 117 5.11 -2.58 -3.91
N ALA A 118 5.28 -1.49 -4.66
CA ALA A 118 4.14 -0.70 -5.15
C ALA A 118 3.18 -1.53 -6.02
N ALA A 119 3.70 -2.39 -6.89
CA ALA A 119 2.88 -3.26 -7.73
C ALA A 119 2.10 -4.29 -6.91
N ILE A 120 2.72 -4.88 -5.88
CA ILE A 120 2.06 -5.83 -4.96
C ILE A 120 0.93 -5.13 -4.21
N GLU A 121 1.22 -3.99 -3.58
CA GLU A 121 0.23 -3.26 -2.78
C GLU A 121 -0.92 -2.73 -3.63
N LEU A 122 -0.67 -2.21 -4.82
CA LEU A 122 -1.74 -1.81 -5.76
C LEU A 122 -2.59 -3.01 -6.20
N ASN A 123 -2.01 -4.19 -6.42
CA ASN A 123 -2.78 -5.40 -6.66
C ASN A 123 -3.64 -5.78 -5.46
N VAL A 124 -3.13 -5.65 -4.23
CA VAL A 124 -3.90 -5.89 -3.01
C VAL A 124 -5.07 -4.90 -2.94
N PHE A 125 -4.83 -3.61 -3.12
CA PHE A 125 -5.90 -2.60 -3.07
C PHE A 125 -7.00 -2.86 -4.11
N ASN A 126 -6.62 -3.24 -5.33
CA ASN A 126 -7.57 -3.62 -6.38
C ASN A 126 -8.41 -4.85 -6.00
N ARG A 127 -7.81 -5.87 -5.36
CA ARG A 127 -8.57 -7.05 -4.89
C ARG A 127 -9.55 -6.71 -3.77
N HIS A 128 -9.25 -5.69 -2.96
CA HIS A 128 -10.09 -5.21 -1.86
C HIS A 128 -10.94 -3.97 -2.22
N SER A 129 -11.15 -3.70 -3.50
CA SER A 129 -11.89 -2.52 -3.98
C SER A 129 -13.36 -2.47 -3.55
N ASP A 130 -13.88 -3.55 -2.99
CA ASP A 130 -15.18 -3.60 -2.32
C ASP A 130 -15.22 -2.83 -0.99
N ARG A 131 -14.05 -2.56 -0.40
CA ARG A 131 -13.91 -1.79 0.84
C ARG A 131 -12.87 -0.66 0.71
N VAL A 132 -11.76 -0.89 0.00
CA VAL A 132 -10.73 0.12 -0.24
C VAL A 132 -11.20 1.08 -1.33
N VAL A 133 -11.42 2.33 -0.98
CA VAL A 133 -11.95 3.37 -1.89
C VAL A 133 -10.90 4.38 -2.33
N MET A 134 -9.76 4.42 -1.66
CA MET A 134 -8.66 5.34 -1.97
C MET A 134 -7.35 4.80 -1.39
N ALA A 135 -6.24 5.00 -2.07
CA ALA A 135 -4.91 4.67 -1.58
C ALA A 135 -3.90 5.75 -2.01
N ASN A 136 -3.21 6.35 -1.03
CA ASN A 136 -2.32 7.49 -1.22
C ASN A 136 -0.88 7.11 -0.92
N LEU A 137 -0.06 7.02 -1.95
CA LEU A 137 1.38 6.74 -1.77
C LEU A 137 2.06 7.87 -0.99
N ALA A 138 2.91 7.53 -0.06
CA ALA A 138 3.78 8.47 0.62
C ALA A 138 5.21 8.43 0.02
N GLN A 139 5.59 9.46 -0.78
CA GLN A 139 4.78 10.60 -1.21
C GLN A 139 5.00 10.88 -2.71
N ALA A 140 4.44 11.97 -3.22
CA ALA A 140 4.55 12.26 -4.65
C ALA A 140 5.96 12.70 -5.08
N VAL A 141 6.65 13.55 -4.29
CA VAL A 141 7.90 14.22 -4.68
C VAL A 141 8.92 14.19 -3.54
N ASN A 142 10.11 13.69 -3.81
CA ASN A 142 11.32 13.76 -2.99
C ASN A 142 11.28 13.13 -1.58
N VAL A 143 10.17 12.59 -1.14
CA VAL A 143 9.97 12.07 0.22
C VAL A 143 9.58 10.60 0.18
N LEU A 144 10.23 9.78 0.99
CA LEU A 144 9.97 8.34 1.10
C LEU A 144 9.97 7.64 -0.27
N GLN A 145 9.00 6.78 -0.56
CA GLN A 145 8.86 6.12 -1.87
C GLN A 145 8.26 7.07 -2.92
N SER A 146 8.97 8.15 -3.22
CA SER A 146 8.45 9.18 -4.13
C SER A 146 8.27 8.71 -5.57
N VAL A 147 7.24 9.23 -6.21
CA VAL A 147 6.93 8.96 -7.64
C VAL A 147 7.90 9.68 -8.57
N ILE A 148 8.28 10.90 -8.19
CA ILE A 148 9.27 11.70 -8.93
C ILE A 148 10.31 12.29 -7.96
N LEU A 149 11.51 12.50 -8.50
CA LEU A 149 12.58 13.23 -7.81
C LEU A 149 12.87 14.52 -8.57
N THR A 150 13.08 15.61 -7.83
CA THR A 150 13.40 16.92 -8.37
C THR A 150 14.60 17.53 -7.68
N GLU A 151 15.44 18.23 -8.46
CA GLU A 151 16.55 19.01 -7.95
C GLU A 151 16.73 20.26 -8.83
N GLY A 152 16.46 21.45 -8.26
CA GLY A 152 16.46 22.69 -9.04
C GLY A 152 15.47 22.63 -10.20
N GLY A 153 15.93 22.83 -11.42
CA GLY A 153 15.12 22.74 -12.64
C GLY A 153 15.05 21.35 -13.27
N LYS A 154 15.58 20.31 -12.60
CA LYS A 154 15.62 18.94 -13.14
C LYS A 154 14.57 18.08 -12.48
N MET A 155 14.08 17.06 -13.20
CA MET A 155 13.12 16.07 -12.71
C MET A 155 13.40 14.71 -13.34
N ILE A 156 13.28 13.65 -12.54
CA ILE A 156 13.30 12.27 -13.03
C ILE A 156 12.07 11.50 -12.51
N LYS A 157 11.63 10.54 -13.29
CA LYS A 157 10.61 9.56 -12.92
C LYS A 157 11.30 8.38 -12.23
N THR A 158 10.79 7.98 -11.07
CA THR A 158 11.32 6.81 -10.34
C THR A 158 10.77 5.50 -10.91
N PRO A 159 11.34 4.33 -10.55
CA PRO A 159 10.72 3.04 -10.87
C PRO A 159 9.26 2.94 -10.41
N THR A 160 8.93 3.50 -9.24
CA THR A 160 7.55 3.57 -8.73
C THR A 160 6.61 4.37 -9.65
N TYR A 161 7.08 5.46 -10.29
CA TYR A 161 6.30 6.19 -11.28
C TYR A 161 5.78 5.28 -12.39
N HIS A 162 6.64 4.42 -12.91
CA HIS A 162 6.27 3.54 -14.02
C HIS A 162 5.23 2.49 -13.62
N VAL A 163 5.25 2.05 -12.36
CA VAL A 163 4.18 1.19 -11.82
C VAL A 163 2.84 1.93 -11.84
N PHE A 164 2.79 3.14 -11.33
CA PHE A 164 1.55 3.95 -11.39
C PHE A 164 1.08 4.20 -12.82
N ASP A 165 2.00 4.45 -13.75
CA ASP A 165 1.66 4.64 -15.17
C ASP A 165 1.05 3.38 -15.80
N LEU A 166 1.53 2.18 -15.41
CA LEU A 166 0.96 0.90 -15.83
C LEU A 166 -0.43 0.66 -15.19
N PHE A 167 -0.58 0.96 -13.90
CA PHE A 167 -1.80 0.69 -13.14
C PHE A 167 -2.93 1.71 -13.38
N LYS A 168 -2.66 2.86 -13.96
CA LYS A 168 -3.70 3.88 -14.25
C LYS A 168 -4.87 3.36 -15.09
N THR A 169 -4.65 2.27 -15.84
CA THR A 169 -5.69 1.63 -16.66
C THR A 169 -6.75 0.93 -15.82
N HIS A 170 -6.49 0.66 -14.53
CA HIS A 170 -7.48 0.07 -13.62
C HIS A 170 -8.45 1.12 -13.03
N GLN A 171 -8.11 2.41 -13.07
CA GLN A 171 -8.94 3.46 -12.49
C GLN A 171 -10.31 3.55 -13.16
N ASN A 172 -11.35 3.64 -12.32
CA ASN A 172 -12.77 3.71 -12.74
C ASN A 172 -13.25 2.48 -13.53
N ASN A 173 -12.54 1.36 -13.44
CA ASN A 173 -12.94 0.09 -14.01
C ASN A 173 -13.47 -0.83 -12.92
N GLU A 174 -14.29 -1.81 -13.30
CA GLU A 174 -14.82 -2.82 -12.38
C GLU A 174 -13.78 -3.90 -12.10
N ALA A 175 -13.47 -4.12 -10.82
CA ALA A 175 -12.57 -5.19 -10.42
C ALA A 175 -13.22 -6.56 -10.65
N VAL A 176 -12.47 -7.50 -11.18
CA VAL A 176 -12.91 -8.88 -11.39
C VAL A 176 -12.09 -9.83 -10.55
N TYR A 177 -12.75 -10.92 -10.12
CA TYR A 177 -12.08 -11.95 -9.34
C TYR A 177 -10.95 -12.61 -10.15
N CYS A 178 -9.77 -12.69 -9.53
CA CYS A 178 -8.61 -13.39 -10.07
C CYS A 178 -8.20 -14.52 -9.15
N TYR A 179 -7.95 -15.68 -9.69
CA TYR A 179 -7.34 -16.79 -8.97
C TYR A 179 -5.99 -17.13 -9.61
N THR A 180 -4.98 -17.28 -8.77
CA THR A 180 -3.67 -17.80 -9.18
C THR A 180 -3.29 -18.98 -8.32
N GLN A 181 -2.85 -20.06 -8.94
CA GLN A 181 -2.13 -21.11 -8.24
C GLN A 181 -0.65 -20.71 -8.23
N ASN A 182 -0.09 -20.58 -7.03
CA ASN A 182 1.16 -19.87 -6.83
C ASN A 182 1.99 -20.55 -5.75
N GLU A 183 3.30 -20.51 -5.91
CA GLU A 183 4.28 -20.95 -4.92
C GLU A 183 4.92 -19.72 -4.25
N ASN A 184 5.50 -19.89 -3.08
CA ASN A 184 6.27 -18.84 -2.44
C ASN A 184 7.68 -18.75 -3.05
N MET A 185 8.23 -17.55 -3.14
CA MET A 185 9.55 -17.27 -3.72
C MET A 185 10.69 -17.94 -2.95
N SER A 186 10.52 -18.18 -1.65
CA SER A 186 11.50 -18.85 -0.81
C SER A 186 10.83 -19.62 0.33
N GLU A 187 11.46 -20.70 0.80
CA GLU A 187 10.98 -21.46 1.94
C GLU A 187 10.78 -20.57 3.17
N GLY A 188 9.63 -20.71 3.81
CA GLY A 188 9.30 -20.03 5.07
C GLY A 188 8.99 -18.52 4.96
N LYS A 189 8.97 -17.95 3.76
CA LYS A 189 8.60 -16.54 3.55
C LYS A 189 7.27 -16.44 2.81
N ASN A 190 6.37 -15.62 3.32
CA ASN A 190 5.03 -15.40 2.75
C ASN A 190 5.10 -14.41 1.58
N ALA A 191 5.89 -14.73 0.56
CA ALA A 191 6.14 -13.91 -0.61
C ALA A 191 5.77 -14.71 -1.87
N PRO A 192 4.54 -14.58 -2.39
CA PRO A 192 4.10 -15.29 -3.59
C PRO A 192 4.92 -14.87 -4.80
N MET A 193 5.23 -15.83 -5.69
CA MET A 193 5.97 -15.56 -6.92
C MET A 193 5.21 -14.66 -7.89
N ILE A 194 3.88 -14.69 -7.83
CA ILE A 194 3.00 -13.95 -8.74
C ILE A 194 1.96 -13.18 -7.91
N SER A 195 1.90 -11.88 -8.09
CA SER A 195 0.83 -11.02 -7.56
C SER A 195 0.01 -10.46 -8.70
N VAL A 196 -1.32 -10.59 -8.65
CA VAL A 196 -2.21 -10.15 -9.72
C VAL A 196 -3.44 -9.44 -9.19
N SER A 197 -3.98 -8.55 -10.01
CA SER A 197 -5.35 -8.08 -9.98
C SER A 197 -5.85 -7.90 -11.41
N ALA A 198 -7.15 -7.87 -11.62
CA ALA A 198 -7.73 -7.61 -12.93
C ALA A 198 -8.94 -6.70 -12.81
N SER A 199 -9.20 -5.96 -13.87
CA SER A 199 -10.40 -5.15 -14.02
C SER A 199 -10.91 -5.18 -15.45
N VAL A 200 -12.20 -4.91 -15.63
CA VAL A 200 -12.85 -4.75 -16.92
C VAL A 200 -13.43 -3.37 -17.06
N ASN A 201 -13.44 -2.83 -18.26
CA ASN A 201 -14.14 -1.62 -18.59
C ASN A 201 -15.30 -1.91 -19.55
N GLU A 202 -16.22 -0.96 -19.69
CA GLU A 202 -17.41 -1.12 -20.57
C GLU A 202 -17.08 -1.44 -22.03
N LYS A 203 -15.85 -1.14 -22.49
CA LYS A 203 -15.40 -1.43 -23.87
C LYS A 203 -14.82 -2.83 -24.00
N SER A 204 -14.59 -3.54 -22.91
CA SER A 204 -14.01 -4.88 -22.86
C SER A 204 -15.08 -5.97 -22.68
N MET A 205 -16.32 -5.56 -22.48
CA MET A 205 -17.53 -6.41 -22.50
C MET A 205 -18.18 -6.29 -23.89
#